data_84b0963d32f44c75c0e64b6ea70ea621
#
_entry.id   84b0963d32f44c75c0e64b6ea70ea621
#
_cell.length_a   1.000
_cell.length_b   1.000
_cell.length_c   1.000
_cell.angle_alpha   90.00
_cell.angle_beta   90.00
_cell.angle_gamma   90.00
#
_symmetry.space_group_name_H-M   'P 1'
#
loop_
_entity.id
_entity.type
_entity.pdbx_description
1 polymer ?
#
loop_
_entity_poly.entity_id
_entity_poly.type
_entity_poly.pdbx_seq_one_letter_code
_entity_poly.pdbx_strand_id
1 'polypeptide(L)'
;MEKTAIKNFAIEARKILMRSAEVQAGLYGVTKNGCSNPIQKGAGFEVYQTVAGTENRIYGEDISKRRDLVDAVNEIGFAQVMEKAAYTWFNRLIAIRFMEVNDYLPTRTRVLSSATGSKTPDIVTEYREVNLNLNDEDLEKVQMCIKENKYDDAFEYLFVKQCKELKRVLPKLFKKTDDYMELLLKLSYINDGVVRMLVDTIPECNFNVQDEGQVEIIGWM
;
A
#
# COMPACT_ATOMS: atom_id res chain seq x y z
N MET A 1 -23.94 -10.55 -7.45
CA MET A 1 -22.89 -10.03 -6.56
C MET A 1 -23.18 -10.48 -5.13
N GLU A 2 -22.26 -11.17 -4.47
CA GLU A 2 -22.41 -11.53 -3.06
C GLU A 2 -22.07 -10.33 -2.17
N LYS A 3 -23.04 -9.45 -1.96
CA LYS A 3 -22.90 -8.25 -1.09
C LYS A 3 -22.31 -8.58 0.29
N THR A 4 -22.61 -9.76 0.81
CA THR A 4 -22.11 -10.24 2.10
C THR A 4 -20.61 -10.50 2.10
N ALA A 5 -20.04 -11.10 1.04
CA ALA A 5 -18.60 -11.37 0.94
C ALA A 5 -17.80 -10.06 0.90
N ILE A 6 -18.23 -9.09 0.10
CA ILE A 6 -17.59 -7.79 -0.01
C ILE A 6 -17.65 -7.03 1.34
N LYS A 7 -18.80 -7.05 2.01
CA LYS A 7 -18.95 -6.41 3.33
C LYS A 7 -18.03 -7.04 4.37
N ASN A 8 -17.97 -8.36 4.42
CA ASN A 8 -17.11 -9.08 5.37
C ASN A 8 -15.62 -8.79 5.07
N PHE A 9 -15.24 -8.81 3.78
CA PHE A 9 -13.90 -8.43 3.37
C PHE A 9 -13.56 -7.00 3.80
N ALA A 10 -14.43 -6.02 3.57
CA ALA A 10 -14.17 -4.62 3.93
C ALA A 10 -13.93 -4.45 5.44
N ILE A 11 -14.72 -5.14 6.28
CA ILE A 11 -14.55 -5.11 7.74
C ILE A 11 -13.18 -5.68 8.15
N GLU A 12 -12.81 -6.84 7.59
CA GLU A 12 -11.55 -7.50 7.93
C GLU A 12 -10.34 -6.76 7.36
N ALA A 13 -10.41 -6.31 6.11
CA ALA A 13 -9.36 -5.52 5.47
C ALA A 13 -9.04 -4.24 6.25
N ARG A 14 -10.08 -3.53 6.72
CA ARG A 14 -9.90 -2.34 7.56
C ARG A 14 -9.12 -2.65 8.84
N LYS A 15 -9.47 -3.74 9.55
CA LYS A 15 -8.75 -4.17 10.76
C LYS A 15 -7.28 -4.49 10.48
N ILE A 16 -7.01 -5.25 9.41
CA ILE A 16 -5.67 -5.62 9.01
C ILE A 16 -4.84 -4.37 8.68
N LEU A 17 -5.39 -3.46 7.85
CA LEU A 17 -4.69 -2.24 7.45
C LEU A 17 -4.45 -1.29 8.62
N MET A 18 -5.41 -1.11 9.52
CA MET A 18 -5.21 -0.30 10.73
C MET A 18 -4.13 -0.88 11.61
N ARG A 19 -4.18 -2.18 11.91
CA ARG A 19 -3.15 -2.85 12.72
C ARG A 19 -1.77 -2.77 12.05
N SER A 20 -1.70 -2.95 10.74
CA SER A 20 -0.47 -2.80 9.97
C SER A 20 0.09 -1.38 10.10
N ALA A 21 -0.76 -0.36 9.93
CA ALA A 21 -0.35 1.04 10.06
C ALA A 21 0.17 1.37 11.47
N GLU A 22 -0.47 0.84 12.53
CA GLU A 22 0.01 0.99 13.92
C GLU A 22 1.39 0.37 14.12
N VAL A 23 1.62 -0.83 13.58
CA VAL A 23 2.93 -1.51 13.64
C VAL A 23 3.98 -0.70 12.89
N GLN A 24 3.67 -0.22 11.68
CA GLN A 24 4.58 0.59 10.90
C GLN A 24 4.89 1.93 11.61
N ALA A 25 3.89 2.62 12.15
CA ALA A 25 4.12 3.85 12.93
C ALA A 25 5.09 3.61 14.10
N GLY A 26 4.96 2.45 14.76
CA GLY A 26 5.86 2.04 15.85
C GLY A 26 7.33 1.87 15.44
N LEU A 27 7.61 1.54 14.17
CA LEU A 27 8.99 1.50 13.64
C LEU A 27 9.63 2.89 13.60
N TYR A 28 8.81 3.93 13.47
CA TYR A 28 9.25 5.33 13.45
C TYR A 28 9.12 6.03 14.83
N GLY A 29 8.91 5.25 15.89
CA GLY A 29 8.74 5.76 17.24
C GLY A 29 7.46 6.60 17.43
N VAL A 30 6.43 6.33 16.62
CA VAL A 30 5.12 7.00 16.72
C VAL A 30 4.09 6.00 17.23
N THR A 31 3.46 6.30 18.36
CA THR A 31 2.54 5.40 19.06
C THR A 31 1.33 6.17 19.59
N LYS A 32 0.34 5.44 20.07
CA LYS A 32 -0.81 6.02 20.78
C LYS A 32 -0.44 6.77 22.07
N ASN A 33 0.75 6.49 22.62
CA ASN A 33 1.24 7.12 23.86
C ASN A 33 2.10 8.37 23.59
N GLY A 34 2.40 8.67 22.32
CA GLY A 34 3.16 9.81 21.87
C GLY A 34 4.21 9.49 20.82
N CYS A 35 4.94 10.52 20.43
CA CYS A 35 5.97 10.46 19.41
C CYS A 35 7.35 10.60 20.08
N SER A 36 8.24 9.64 19.87
CA SER A 36 9.60 9.68 20.43
C SER A 36 10.50 10.67 19.68
N ASN A 37 11.47 11.23 20.40
CA ASN A 37 12.60 11.90 19.76
C ASN A 37 13.58 10.86 19.17
N PRO A 38 14.35 11.21 18.13
CA PRO A 38 15.39 10.32 17.65
C PRO A 38 16.46 10.13 18.75
N ILE A 39 16.93 8.89 18.90
CA ILE A 39 18.02 8.54 19.83
C ILE A 39 19.38 8.95 19.27
N GLN A 40 19.49 9.10 17.95
CA GLN A 40 20.67 9.59 17.25
C GLN A 40 20.26 10.44 16.05
N LYS A 41 21.00 11.55 15.81
CA LYS A 41 20.91 12.38 14.60
C LYS A 41 22.30 12.53 13.99
N GLY A 42 22.35 12.49 12.65
CA GLY A 42 23.58 12.75 11.90
C GLY A 42 23.28 13.48 10.59
N ALA A 43 24.32 13.73 9.79
CA ALA A 43 24.17 14.34 8.49
C ALA A 43 23.38 13.42 7.56
N GLY A 44 22.06 13.73 7.37
CA GLY A 44 21.19 13.00 6.45
C GLY A 44 20.56 11.72 7.01
N PHE A 45 20.65 11.45 8.32
CA PHE A 45 19.95 10.33 8.94
C PHE A 45 19.43 10.65 10.34
N GLU A 46 18.39 9.94 10.74
CA GLU A 46 17.87 9.89 12.12
C GLU A 46 17.65 8.44 12.54
N VAL A 47 17.84 8.13 13.83
CA VAL A 47 17.63 6.80 14.40
C VAL A 47 16.55 6.89 15.46
N TYR A 48 15.56 6.00 15.38
CA TYR A 48 14.46 5.91 16.34
C TYR A 48 14.45 4.54 17.00
N GLN A 49 14.12 4.52 18.28
CA GLN A 49 13.82 3.27 18.97
C GLN A 49 12.42 2.81 18.59
N THR A 50 12.31 1.58 18.11
CA THR A 50 11.02 0.97 17.79
C THR A 50 10.31 0.48 19.05
N VAL A 51 9.02 0.22 18.95
CA VAL A 51 8.24 -0.39 20.05
C VAL A 51 8.81 -1.74 20.49
N ALA A 52 9.42 -2.48 19.57
CA ALA A 52 10.09 -3.77 19.86
C ALA A 52 11.45 -3.63 20.55
N GLY A 53 11.91 -2.40 20.79
CA GLY A 53 13.22 -2.13 21.42
C GLY A 53 14.42 -2.22 20.48
N THR A 54 14.18 -2.40 19.16
CA THR A 54 15.22 -2.34 18.13
C THR A 54 15.40 -0.90 17.63
N GLU A 55 16.45 -0.66 16.85
CA GLU A 55 16.69 0.62 16.21
C GLU A 55 16.21 0.64 14.77
N ASN A 56 15.56 1.71 14.36
CA ASN A 56 15.22 1.99 12.97
C ASN A 56 15.95 3.26 12.53
N ARG A 57 16.78 3.14 11.50
CA ARG A 57 17.53 4.25 10.92
C ARG A 57 16.88 4.68 9.61
N ILE A 58 16.49 5.94 9.53
CA ILE A 58 15.83 6.53 8.36
C ILE A 58 16.70 7.59 7.70
N TYR A 59 16.50 7.81 6.40
CA TYR A 59 17.31 8.68 5.55
C TYR A 59 16.43 9.54 4.64
N GLY A 60 17.00 10.62 4.14
CA GLY A 60 16.43 11.43 3.04
C GLY A 60 14.98 11.82 3.25
N GLU A 61 14.12 11.43 2.30
CA GLU A 61 12.69 11.76 2.32
C GLU A 61 11.94 11.16 3.51
N ASP A 62 12.37 10.02 4.04
CA ASP A 62 11.67 9.39 5.17
C ASP A 62 11.77 10.24 6.45
N ILE A 63 12.79 11.08 6.58
CA ILE A 63 12.90 12.05 7.68
C ILE A 63 11.79 13.09 7.60
N SER A 64 11.51 13.63 6.39
CA SER A 64 10.43 14.59 6.18
C SER A 64 9.07 13.93 6.34
N LYS A 65 8.86 12.74 5.75
CA LYS A 65 7.63 11.96 5.88
C LYS A 65 7.31 11.65 7.36
N ARG A 66 8.33 11.28 8.13
CA ARG A 66 8.13 11.03 9.56
C ARG A 66 7.74 12.30 10.31
N ARG A 67 8.32 13.47 9.97
CA ARG A 67 7.93 14.74 10.58
C ARG A 67 6.45 15.05 10.29
N ASP A 68 6.04 14.91 9.03
CA ASP A 68 4.66 15.12 8.62
C ASP A 68 3.69 14.15 9.32
N LEU A 69 4.14 12.90 9.56
CA LEU A 69 3.37 11.92 10.36
C LEU A 69 3.18 12.40 11.80
N VAL A 70 4.22 12.91 12.44
CA VAL A 70 4.14 13.46 13.81
C VAL A 70 3.22 14.66 13.86
N ASP A 71 3.33 15.56 12.89
CA ASP A 71 2.47 16.76 12.83
C ASP A 71 1.00 16.36 12.66
N ALA A 72 0.71 15.39 11.76
CA ALA A 72 -0.64 14.86 11.60
C ALA A 72 -1.18 14.19 12.88
N VAL A 73 -0.35 13.42 13.59
CA VAL A 73 -0.75 12.78 14.85
C VAL A 73 -1.04 13.83 15.92
N ASN A 74 -0.26 14.93 15.98
CA ASN A 74 -0.49 16.02 16.92
C ASN A 74 -1.76 16.83 16.57
N GLU A 75 -2.09 16.95 15.29
CA GLU A 75 -3.24 17.71 14.80
C GLU A 75 -4.57 16.97 15.01
N ILE A 76 -4.66 15.71 14.53
CA ILE A 76 -5.92 14.97 14.50
C ILE A 76 -5.94 13.73 15.39
N GLY A 77 -4.83 13.37 16.02
CA GLY A 77 -4.71 12.22 16.91
C GLY A 77 -4.30 10.93 16.21
N PHE A 78 -3.59 10.06 16.94
CA PHE A 78 -3.03 8.81 16.43
C PHE A 78 -4.07 7.89 15.76
N ALA A 79 -5.19 7.64 16.45
CA ALA A 79 -6.22 6.73 15.94
C ALA A 79 -6.81 7.21 14.60
N GLN A 80 -7.05 8.53 14.47
CA GLN A 80 -7.61 9.11 13.25
C GLN A 80 -6.60 9.06 12.08
N VAL A 81 -5.30 9.26 12.36
CA VAL A 81 -4.24 9.10 11.34
C VAL A 81 -4.18 7.66 10.84
N MET A 82 -4.22 6.67 11.75
CA MET A 82 -4.21 5.24 11.36
C MET A 82 -5.46 4.87 10.56
N GLU A 83 -6.62 5.36 10.96
CA GLU A 83 -7.87 5.13 10.22
C GLU A 83 -7.83 5.77 8.83
N LYS A 84 -7.37 7.01 8.71
CA LYS A 84 -7.20 7.72 7.45
C LYS A 84 -6.25 6.97 6.50
N ALA A 85 -5.14 6.45 7.02
CA ALA A 85 -4.20 5.66 6.24
C ALA A 85 -4.83 4.34 5.77
N ALA A 86 -5.48 3.59 6.66
CA ALA A 86 -6.15 2.33 6.32
C ALA A 86 -7.24 2.53 5.26
N TYR A 87 -8.07 3.57 5.39
CA TYR A 87 -9.11 3.92 4.42
C TYR A 87 -8.51 4.27 3.05
N THR A 88 -7.44 5.05 3.03
CA THR A 88 -6.78 5.46 1.80
C THR A 88 -6.21 4.26 1.05
N TRP A 89 -5.52 3.35 1.74
CA TRP A 89 -4.93 2.17 1.13
C TRP A 89 -5.98 1.14 0.71
N PHE A 90 -7.03 0.98 1.51
CA PHE A 90 -8.18 0.14 1.14
C PHE A 90 -8.79 0.58 -0.19
N ASN A 91 -9.12 1.87 -0.34
CA ASN A 91 -9.73 2.39 -1.55
C ASN A 91 -8.83 2.20 -2.79
N ARG A 92 -7.52 2.37 -2.63
CA ARG A 92 -6.56 2.13 -3.71
C ARG A 92 -6.48 0.67 -4.12
N LEU A 93 -6.48 -0.25 -3.16
CA LEU A 93 -6.50 -1.68 -3.44
C LEU A 93 -7.76 -2.07 -4.23
N ILE A 94 -8.94 -1.62 -3.80
CA ILE A 94 -10.20 -1.89 -4.49
C ILE A 94 -10.21 -1.29 -5.89
N ALA A 95 -9.75 -0.04 -6.04
CA ALA A 95 -9.69 0.61 -7.35
C ALA A 95 -8.75 -0.10 -8.31
N ILE A 96 -7.55 -0.47 -7.86
CA ILE A 96 -6.59 -1.21 -8.69
C ILE A 96 -7.16 -2.58 -9.05
N ARG A 97 -7.81 -3.29 -8.11
CA ARG A 97 -8.47 -4.57 -8.40
C ARG A 97 -9.54 -4.43 -9.47
N PHE A 98 -10.39 -3.40 -9.36
CA PHE A 98 -11.39 -3.10 -10.38
C PHE A 98 -10.75 -2.81 -11.75
N MET A 99 -9.70 -1.99 -11.77
CA MET A 99 -9.03 -1.61 -13.01
C MET A 99 -8.33 -2.80 -13.69
N GLU A 100 -7.66 -3.68 -12.91
CA GLU A 100 -6.97 -4.84 -13.50
C GLU A 100 -7.95 -5.90 -14.05
N VAL A 101 -9.09 -6.12 -13.38
CA VAL A 101 -10.10 -7.08 -13.85
C VAL A 101 -10.77 -6.61 -15.13
N ASN A 102 -10.95 -5.29 -15.31
CA ASN A 102 -11.60 -4.70 -16.49
C ASN A 102 -10.61 -4.22 -17.58
N ASP A 103 -9.32 -4.52 -17.45
CA ASP A 103 -8.26 -4.06 -18.37
C ASP A 103 -8.22 -2.52 -18.54
N TYR A 104 -8.47 -1.79 -17.43
CA TYR A 104 -8.44 -0.32 -17.40
C TYR A 104 -7.10 0.25 -16.92
N LEU A 105 -6.16 -0.61 -16.49
CA LEU A 105 -4.83 -0.17 -16.11
C LEU A 105 -4.06 0.32 -17.35
N PRO A 106 -3.49 1.55 -17.33
CA PRO A 106 -2.69 2.04 -18.46
C PRO A 106 -1.49 1.15 -18.78
N THR A 107 -0.96 0.48 -17.78
CA THR A 107 0.18 -0.45 -17.87
C THR A 107 -0.17 -1.78 -18.51
N ARG A 108 -1.46 -2.15 -18.55
CA ARG A 108 -2.00 -3.45 -18.99
C ARG A 108 -1.41 -4.66 -18.26
N THR A 109 -0.70 -4.44 -17.17
CA THR A 109 -0.12 -5.47 -16.32
C THR A 109 -0.95 -5.57 -15.04
N ARG A 110 -1.31 -6.77 -14.61
CA ARG A 110 -2.04 -6.97 -13.35
C ARG A 110 -1.14 -6.66 -12.14
N VAL A 111 -1.69 -5.91 -11.21
CA VAL A 111 -0.93 -5.36 -10.05
C VAL A 111 -1.09 -6.23 -8.81
N LEU A 112 -2.32 -6.72 -8.55
CA LEU A 112 -2.64 -7.48 -7.34
C LEU A 112 -2.72 -8.99 -7.60
N SER A 113 -2.85 -9.38 -8.86
CA SER A 113 -3.03 -10.78 -9.28
C SER A 113 -2.18 -11.11 -10.50
N SER A 114 -2.32 -12.33 -11.01
CA SER A 114 -1.71 -12.76 -12.26
C SER A 114 -2.78 -13.18 -13.28
N ALA A 115 -2.58 -12.83 -14.54
CA ALA A 115 -3.41 -13.28 -15.65
C ALA A 115 -3.33 -14.80 -15.90
N THR A 116 -2.20 -15.41 -15.49
CA THR A 116 -1.97 -16.86 -15.63
C THR A 116 -2.44 -17.67 -14.43
N GLY A 117 -3.00 -17.02 -13.39
CA GLY A 117 -3.39 -17.67 -12.13
C GLY A 117 -2.20 -18.00 -11.20
N SER A 118 -1.01 -17.45 -11.48
CA SER A 118 0.13 -17.52 -10.57
C SER A 118 -0.20 -16.84 -9.24
N LYS A 119 0.44 -17.31 -8.15
CA LYS A 119 0.36 -16.63 -6.85
C LYS A 119 1.13 -15.31 -6.82
N THR A 120 2.13 -15.15 -7.68
CA THR A 120 2.91 -13.92 -7.81
C THR A 120 2.20 -12.99 -8.77
N PRO A 121 1.91 -11.74 -8.37
CA PRO A 121 1.31 -10.73 -9.24
C PRO A 121 2.19 -10.43 -10.47
N ASP A 122 1.56 -10.17 -11.61
CA ASP A 122 2.29 -9.94 -12.86
C ASP A 122 3.23 -8.74 -12.77
N ILE A 123 2.87 -7.69 -12.03
CA ILE A 123 3.74 -6.52 -11.81
C ILE A 123 5.09 -6.87 -11.19
N VAL A 124 5.18 -7.95 -10.41
CA VAL A 124 6.44 -8.41 -9.80
C VAL A 124 7.25 -9.26 -10.78
N THR A 125 6.60 -10.07 -11.61
CA THR A 125 7.28 -10.91 -12.60
C THR A 125 7.72 -10.13 -13.82
N GLU A 126 6.95 -9.11 -14.21
CA GLU A 126 7.13 -8.31 -15.43
C GLU A 126 7.69 -6.90 -15.14
N TYR A 127 8.26 -6.65 -13.96
CA TYR A 127 8.64 -5.30 -13.51
C TYR A 127 9.60 -4.56 -14.45
N ARG A 128 10.33 -5.27 -15.32
CA ARG A 128 11.24 -4.68 -16.31
C ARG A 128 10.53 -4.22 -17.58
N GLU A 129 9.45 -4.89 -17.94
CA GLU A 129 8.68 -4.65 -19.16
C GLU A 129 7.46 -3.74 -18.90
N VAL A 130 7.02 -3.64 -17.63
CA VAL A 130 5.85 -2.84 -17.26
C VAL A 130 6.10 -1.35 -17.51
N ASN A 131 5.16 -0.69 -18.17
CA ASN A 131 5.25 0.75 -18.47
C ASN A 131 4.89 1.60 -17.22
N LEU A 132 5.75 1.58 -16.21
CA LEU A 132 5.60 2.31 -14.94
C LEU A 132 6.54 3.51 -14.80
N ASN A 133 7.23 3.90 -15.88
CA ASN A 133 8.25 4.97 -15.85
C ASN A 133 9.30 4.74 -14.72
N LEU A 134 9.70 3.49 -14.51
CA LEU A 134 10.76 3.15 -13.56
C LEU A 134 12.11 3.60 -14.11
N ASN A 135 12.86 4.32 -13.30
CA ASN A 135 14.25 4.68 -13.63
C ASN A 135 15.21 3.55 -13.21
N ASP A 136 16.50 3.70 -13.52
CA ASP A 136 17.51 2.68 -13.22
C ASP A 136 17.61 2.39 -11.71
N GLU A 137 17.50 3.40 -10.85
CA GLU A 137 17.50 3.24 -9.38
C GLU A 137 16.28 2.44 -8.90
N ASP A 138 15.12 2.69 -9.50
CA ASP A 138 13.89 1.93 -9.20
C ASP A 138 14.08 0.44 -9.56
N LEU A 139 14.61 0.16 -10.75
CA LEU A 139 14.86 -1.19 -11.23
C LEU A 139 15.88 -1.93 -10.36
N GLU A 140 16.98 -1.26 -9.99
CA GLU A 140 18.00 -1.81 -9.10
C GLU A 140 17.41 -2.14 -7.72
N LYS A 141 16.59 -1.24 -7.17
CA LYS A 141 15.91 -1.46 -5.88
C LYS A 141 15.00 -2.69 -5.91
N VAL A 142 14.15 -2.82 -6.93
CA VAL A 142 13.28 -3.99 -7.09
C VAL A 142 14.12 -5.26 -7.23
N GLN A 143 15.16 -5.22 -8.06
CA GLN A 143 16.05 -6.36 -8.27
C GLN A 143 16.77 -6.79 -6.98
N MET A 144 17.21 -5.81 -6.16
CA MET A 144 17.82 -6.09 -4.86
C MET A 144 16.84 -6.78 -3.92
N CYS A 145 15.61 -6.28 -3.81
CA CYS A 145 14.58 -6.93 -3.00
C CYS A 145 14.33 -8.37 -3.43
N ILE A 146 14.25 -8.63 -4.73
CA ILE A 146 14.05 -9.99 -5.26
C ILE A 146 15.25 -10.90 -4.95
N LYS A 147 16.49 -10.42 -5.13
CA LYS A 147 17.72 -11.17 -4.81
C LYS A 147 17.82 -11.53 -3.32
N GLU A 148 17.29 -10.67 -2.45
CA GLU A 148 17.27 -10.88 -1.01
C GLU A 148 16.04 -11.68 -0.52
N ASN A 149 15.22 -12.21 -1.44
CA ASN A 149 13.94 -12.88 -1.16
C ASN A 149 12.92 -11.99 -0.41
N LYS A 150 13.03 -10.68 -0.52
CA LYS A 150 12.10 -9.67 0.02
C LYS A 150 11.01 -9.35 -1.01
N TYR A 151 10.28 -10.37 -1.43
CA TYR A 151 9.30 -10.24 -2.52
C TYR A 151 8.14 -9.29 -2.19
N ASP A 152 7.69 -9.26 -0.93
CA ASP A 152 6.65 -8.32 -0.49
C ASP A 152 7.14 -6.86 -0.53
N ASP A 153 8.42 -6.59 -0.24
CA ASP A 153 9.00 -5.25 -0.32
C ASP A 153 9.10 -4.79 -1.79
N ALA A 154 9.46 -5.71 -2.71
CA ALA A 154 9.45 -5.44 -4.14
C ALA A 154 8.03 -5.12 -4.64
N PHE A 155 7.05 -5.93 -4.23
CA PHE A 155 5.65 -5.72 -4.57
C PHE A 155 5.12 -4.38 -4.05
N GLU A 156 5.34 -4.08 -2.78
CA GLU A 156 4.90 -2.83 -2.15
C GLU A 156 5.48 -1.61 -2.86
N TYR A 157 6.76 -1.66 -3.22
CA TYR A 157 7.41 -0.60 -3.97
C TYR A 157 6.74 -0.36 -5.33
N LEU A 158 6.51 -1.42 -6.11
CA LEU A 158 5.85 -1.36 -7.41
C LEU A 158 4.39 -0.90 -7.28
N PHE A 159 3.67 -1.34 -6.26
CA PHE A 159 2.32 -0.90 -5.97
C PHE A 159 2.25 0.62 -5.70
N VAL A 160 3.18 1.16 -4.92
CA VAL A 160 3.26 2.60 -4.66
C VAL A 160 3.57 3.37 -5.96
N LYS A 161 4.48 2.87 -6.80
CA LYS A 161 4.77 3.47 -8.13
C LYS A 161 3.53 3.46 -9.02
N GLN A 162 2.78 2.35 -9.07
CA GLN A 162 1.52 2.26 -9.79
C GLN A 162 0.49 3.29 -9.29
N CYS A 163 0.35 3.45 -7.98
CA CYS A 163 -0.53 4.47 -7.41
C CYS A 163 -0.13 5.90 -7.82
N LYS A 164 1.17 6.19 -7.90
CA LYS A 164 1.69 7.50 -8.34
C LYS A 164 1.37 7.76 -9.81
N GLU A 165 1.49 6.76 -10.68
CA GLU A 165 1.11 6.88 -12.09
C GLU A 165 -0.41 7.05 -12.26
N LEU A 166 -1.22 6.30 -11.52
CA LEU A 166 -2.69 6.41 -11.58
C LEU A 166 -3.23 7.76 -11.13
N LYS A 167 -2.48 8.53 -10.37
CA LYS A 167 -2.83 9.92 -10.03
C LYS A 167 -3.09 10.79 -11.25
N ARG A 168 -2.42 10.51 -12.38
CA ARG A 168 -2.58 11.25 -13.63
C ARG A 168 -3.93 10.96 -14.30
N VAL A 169 -4.43 9.74 -14.12
CA VAL A 169 -5.68 9.24 -14.74
C VAL A 169 -6.89 9.46 -13.82
N LEU A 170 -6.73 9.18 -12.54
CA LEU A 170 -7.78 9.26 -11.52
C LEU A 170 -7.35 10.15 -10.34
N PRO A 171 -7.20 11.48 -10.57
CA PRO A 171 -6.63 12.37 -9.56
C PRO A 171 -7.45 12.47 -8.28
N LYS A 172 -8.75 12.23 -8.31
CA LYS A 172 -9.60 12.26 -7.10
C LYS A 172 -9.34 11.09 -6.18
N LEU A 173 -9.11 9.89 -6.73
CA LEU A 173 -8.91 8.65 -5.98
C LEU A 173 -7.45 8.46 -5.58
N PHE A 174 -6.53 8.82 -6.47
CA PHE A 174 -5.08 8.76 -6.24
C PHE A 174 -4.49 10.15 -5.96
N LYS A 175 -5.31 11.10 -5.45
CA LYS A 175 -4.86 12.41 -5.01
C LYS A 175 -3.59 12.27 -4.17
N LYS A 176 -2.71 13.28 -4.20
CA LYS A 176 -1.51 13.31 -3.35
C LYS A 176 -1.92 12.92 -1.92
N THR A 177 -1.63 11.69 -1.53
CA THR A 177 -1.66 11.29 -0.15
C THR A 177 -0.64 12.15 0.54
N ASP A 178 -0.89 12.50 1.75
CA ASP A 178 0.15 13.02 2.61
C ASP A 178 1.30 11.99 2.55
N ASP A 179 2.49 12.42 2.16
CA ASP A 179 3.61 11.51 1.83
C ASP A 179 3.97 10.58 3.00
N TYR A 180 3.62 10.95 4.24
CA TYR A 180 3.78 10.11 5.43
C TYR A 180 2.98 8.81 5.40
N MET A 181 1.89 8.73 4.63
CA MET A 181 1.09 7.51 4.54
C MET A 181 1.86 6.36 3.88
N GLU A 182 2.90 6.66 3.10
CA GLU A 182 3.78 5.64 2.54
C GLU A 182 4.56 4.92 3.66
N LEU A 183 4.91 5.61 4.75
CA LEU A 183 5.56 4.99 5.92
C LEU A 183 4.64 4.03 6.68
N LEU A 184 3.33 4.20 6.56
CA LEU A 184 2.32 3.40 7.25
C LEU A 184 1.82 2.21 6.42
N LEU A 185 2.29 2.09 5.17
CA LEU A 185 1.93 0.99 4.30
C LEU A 185 2.81 -0.23 4.60
N LYS A 186 2.18 -1.38 4.68
CA LYS A 186 2.82 -2.68 4.58
C LYS A 186 1.86 -3.66 3.91
N LEU A 187 2.23 -4.13 2.74
CA LEU A 187 1.45 -5.06 1.95
C LEU A 187 2.19 -6.38 1.81
N SER A 188 1.43 -7.48 1.83
CA SER A 188 1.92 -8.81 1.49
C SER A 188 0.95 -9.46 0.51
N TYR A 189 1.51 -10.10 -0.52
CA TYR A 189 0.78 -11.01 -1.40
C TYR A 189 1.13 -12.48 -1.15
N ILE A 190 2.17 -12.74 -0.34
CA ILE A 190 2.68 -14.09 -0.05
C ILE A 190 1.90 -14.74 1.09
N ASN A 191 1.71 -13.98 2.16
CA ASN A 191 1.05 -14.44 3.37
C ASN A 191 -0.42 -14.00 3.42
N ASP A 192 -1.14 -14.34 4.49
CA ASP A 192 -2.55 -13.98 4.74
C ASP A 192 -2.74 -12.46 4.94
N GLY A 193 -2.21 -11.66 4.00
CA GLY A 193 -2.35 -10.22 3.97
C GLY A 193 -3.61 -9.77 3.22
N VAL A 194 -3.87 -8.47 3.29
CA VAL A 194 -5.07 -7.87 2.67
C VAL A 194 -5.14 -8.09 1.16
N VAL A 195 -3.99 -8.10 0.47
CA VAL A 195 -3.92 -8.34 -0.99
C VAL A 195 -4.36 -9.76 -1.30
N ARG A 196 -3.79 -10.75 -0.59
CA ARG A 196 -4.13 -12.15 -0.77
C ARG A 196 -5.59 -12.42 -0.46
N MET A 197 -6.07 -11.87 0.65
CA MET A 197 -7.48 -11.98 1.04
C MET A 197 -8.40 -11.38 -0.05
N LEU A 198 -8.07 -10.20 -0.62
CA LEU A 198 -8.85 -9.57 -1.68
C LEU A 198 -8.97 -10.47 -2.91
N VAL A 199 -7.84 -11.03 -3.35
CA VAL A 199 -7.78 -11.85 -4.58
C VAL A 199 -8.46 -13.21 -4.39
N ASP A 200 -8.28 -13.85 -3.23
CA ASP A 200 -8.78 -15.19 -2.98
C ASP A 200 -10.24 -15.25 -2.54
N THR A 201 -10.75 -14.20 -1.85
CA THR A 201 -12.11 -14.24 -1.28
C THR A 201 -13.17 -13.54 -2.11
N ILE A 202 -12.75 -12.63 -3.01
CA ILE A 202 -13.70 -11.92 -3.88
C ILE A 202 -13.47 -12.34 -5.34
N PRO A 203 -14.37 -13.14 -5.93
CA PRO A 203 -14.28 -13.55 -7.33
C PRO A 203 -14.21 -12.37 -8.29
N GLU A 204 -13.45 -12.51 -9.40
CA GLU A 204 -13.31 -11.46 -10.41
C GLU A 204 -14.62 -11.00 -11.02
N CYS A 205 -15.60 -11.89 -11.16
CA CYS A 205 -16.93 -11.53 -11.66
C CYS A 205 -17.64 -10.45 -10.85
N ASN A 206 -17.28 -10.28 -9.57
CA ASN A 206 -17.81 -9.18 -8.74
C ASN A 206 -17.24 -7.82 -9.13
N PHE A 207 -16.10 -7.78 -9.79
CA PHE A 207 -15.46 -6.56 -10.30
C PHE A 207 -15.71 -6.34 -11.80
N ASN A 208 -16.10 -7.38 -12.54
CA ASN A 208 -16.30 -7.31 -13.97
C ASN A 208 -17.62 -6.60 -14.32
N VAL A 209 -17.52 -5.46 -15.00
CA VAL A 209 -18.69 -4.67 -15.43
C VAL A 209 -19.29 -5.11 -16.76
N GLN A 210 -18.59 -5.98 -17.51
CA GLN A 210 -19.05 -6.43 -18.84
C GLN A 210 -20.20 -7.43 -18.72
N ASP A 211 -20.27 -8.19 -17.63
CA ASP A 211 -21.25 -9.25 -17.46
C ASP A 211 -22.59 -8.78 -16.88
N GLU A 212 -22.62 -7.72 -16.04
CA GLU A 212 -23.86 -7.25 -15.39
C GLU A 212 -23.97 -5.71 -15.20
N GLY A 213 -23.03 -4.92 -15.66
CA GLY A 213 -23.10 -3.44 -15.63
C GLY A 213 -23.15 -2.79 -14.24
N GLN A 214 -22.77 -3.50 -13.19
CA GLN A 214 -22.90 -3.01 -11.82
C GLN A 214 -21.60 -2.35 -11.33
N VAL A 215 -21.59 -1.01 -11.38
CA VAL A 215 -20.51 -0.14 -10.84
C VAL A 215 -20.67 0.09 -9.32
N GLU A 216 -21.53 -0.68 -8.63
CA GLU A 216 -21.85 -0.44 -7.22
C GLU A 216 -20.65 -0.57 -6.26
N ILE A 217 -19.59 -1.33 -6.64
CA ILE A 217 -18.39 -1.46 -5.80
C ILE A 217 -17.69 -0.13 -5.58
N ILE A 218 -17.71 0.76 -6.58
CA ILE A 218 -17.11 2.11 -6.48
C ILE A 218 -17.98 3.04 -5.60
N GLY A 219 -19.27 2.77 -5.49
CA GLY A 219 -20.19 3.53 -4.63
C GLY A 219 -20.08 3.21 -3.14
N TRP A 220 -19.31 2.18 -2.75
CA TRP A 220 -19.07 1.79 -1.35
C TRP A 220 -17.75 2.37 -0.81
N MET A 221 -17.01 3.08 -1.63
CA MET A 221 -15.83 3.88 -1.31
C MET A 221 -16.24 5.30 -0.94
#